data_ea45a992c824cfbe0502d57d291a54f3
#
_entry.id   ea45a992c824cfbe0502d57d291a54f3
#
_cell.length_a   1.000
_cell.length_b   1.000
_cell.length_c   1.000
_cell.angle_alpha   90.00
_cell.angle_beta   90.00
_cell.angle_gamma   90.00
#
_symmetry.space_group_name_H-M   'P 1'
#
loop_
_entity.id
_entity.type
_entity.pdbx_description
1 polymer ?
#
loop_
_entity_poly.entity_id
_entity_poly.type
_entity_poly.pdbx_seq_one_letter_code
_entity_poly.pdbx_strand_id
1 'polypeptide(L)'
;MLEQLVIRNFALIEECTIRFEKGFSAITGETGAGKSMLMAALRTVVGGKPPVSAVRAGTEKASVEATFRISANSEAKRLLEAQEIDSDDELVILREILASGKSRARVNGTVVNIATLERLGETLIQMHGQSDQLLLRDLHVQQKMLDEYAGAKAELSAYEKAWDEWTSLNDELQKTEENARKLSEQKEFLAFQKNELEKAALREGEEAELEAKTAAAAKSEAKVRAVEELRELFDGENGLRSKFEAFSARTRQLASRLPELEEWSRKLADAYDSLSFVEDALGDVENSADLDPAELDRANSRLAQIQRLKRKYHTDETGLVGLFSRRKSELESLENLDADLSEIRKKIKKCEARLKETSSALTEKRKAGKLKLDAKVEKALQSLGMPKARFVTSLTEDAYTPKGKDRVEFCIAPNVGEGEKPLRLAVSGGELSRVLLAFESVLAELDRTPVLVFDEVDSGISGEIGNRVGESLRDIGKFHQVLSITHLQQVACRSASHLAVEKHESAEGRTVSTVKLLSYQERIVEIARMLGDAKSPTSIAHAKELLEETHASE
;
A
#
# COMPACT_ATOMS: atom_id res chain seq x y z
N MET A 1 -1.34 -29.09 15.04
CA MET A 1 -2.24 -30.27 15.16
C MET A 1 -3.47 -29.84 15.95
N LEU A 2 -4.67 -30.19 15.51
CA LEU A 2 -5.91 -30.02 16.28
C LEU A 2 -5.97 -31.15 17.35
N GLU A 3 -6.05 -30.79 18.61
CA GLU A 3 -6.10 -31.75 19.72
C GLU A 3 -7.54 -31.97 20.21
N GLN A 4 -8.31 -30.89 20.29
CA GLN A 4 -9.66 -30.95 20.83
C GLN A 4 -10.59 -29.96 20.11
N LEU A 5 -11.83 -30.34 19.93
CA LEU A 5 -12.92 -29.48 19.45
C LEU A 5 -14.11 -29.63 20.42
N VAL A 6 -14.53 -28.52 20.98
CA VAL A 6 -15.73 -28.45 21.86
C VAL A 6 -16.79 -27.62 21.14
N ILE A 7 -17.95 -28.22 20.97
CA ILE A 7 -19.09 -27.59 20.27
C ILE A 7 -20.26 -27.53 21.26
N ARG A 8 -20.88 -26.36 21.41
CA ARG A 8 -22.07 -26.19 22.26
C ARG A 8 -23.15 -25.40 21.52
N ASN A 9 -24.36 -25.93 21.55
CA ASN A 9 -25.58 -25.34 20.96
C ASN A 9 -25.41 -24.93 19.48
N PHE A 10 -24.66 -25.72 18.72
CA PHE A 10 -24.38 -25.47 17.32
C PHE A 10 -25.24 -26.36 16.42
N ALA A 11 -26.25 -25.78 15.78
CA ALA A 11 -27.22 -26.46 14.92
C ALA A 11 -27.86 -27.68 15.61
N LEU A 12 -27.58 -28.91 15.17
CA LEU A 12 -28.10 -30.16 15.76
C LEU A 12 -27.24 -30.67 16.93
N ILE A 13 -26.05 -30.08 17.15
CA ILE A 13 -25.15 -30.49 18.23
C ILE A 13 -25.49 -29.66 19.46
N GLU A 14 -25.92 -30.33 20.53
CA GLU A 14 -26.17 -29.69 21.82
C GLU A 14 -24.89 -29.45 22.59
N GLU A 15 -24.15 -30.51 22.86
CA GLU A 15 -22.81 -30.49 23.42
C GLU A 15 -21.99 -31.65 22.90
N CYS A 16 -20.78 -31.40 22.44
CA CYS A 16 -19.89 -32.44 21.94
C CYS A 16 -18.43 -32.02 22.22
N THR A 17 -17.66 -32.95 22.76
CA THR A 17 -16.20 -32.78 22.92
C THR A 17 -15.52 -33.91 22.14
N ILE A 18 -14.73 -33.55 21.15
CA ILE A 18 -14.03 -34.48 20.28
C ILE A 18 -12.53 -34.31 20.51
N ARG A 19 -11.83 -35.41 20.74
CA ARG A 19 -10.37 -35.47 20.74
C ARG A 19 -9.88 -36.08 19.45
N PHE A 20 -8.87 -35.50 18.87
CA PHE A 20 -8.28 -35.94 17.62
C PHE A 20 -6.88 -36.49 17.84
N GLU A 21 -6.54 -37.50 17.08
CA GLU A 21 -5.24 -38.15 17.09
C GLU A 21 -4.42 -37.71 15.87
N LYS A 22 -3.12 -38.01 15.88
CA LYS A 22 -2.23 -37.80 14.72
C LYS A 22 -2.59 -38.78 13.59
N GLY A 23 -2.21 -38.40 12.37
CA GLY A 23 -2.41 -39.22 11.20
C GLY A 23 -3.81 -39.07 10.60
N PHE A 24 -4.29 -40.10 9.93
CA PHE A 24 -5.54 -40.06 9.22
C PHE A 24 -6.71 -40.52 10.12
N SER A 25 -7.70 -39.66 10.29
CA SER A 25 -8.98 -39.93 11.00
C SER A 25 -10.14 -39.94 10.02
N ALA A 26 -10.88 -41.03 9.96
CA ALA A 26 -12.12 -41.12 9.20
C ALA A 26 -13.32 -40.64 10.02
N ILE A 27 -14.25 -39.95 9.40
CA ILE A 27 -15.50 -39.47 9.99
C ILE A 27 -16.66 -40.11 9.19
N THR A 28 -17.38 -41.02 9.81
CA THR A 28 -18.53 -41.70 9.22
C THR A 28 -19.84 -41.32 9.90
N GLY A 29 -20.96 -41.85 9.42
CA GLY A 29 -22.29 -41.65 9.97
C GLY A 29 -23.34 -41.60 8.87
N GLU A 30 -24.61 -41.70 9.22
CA GLU A 30 -25.71 -41.65 8.28
C GLU A 30 -25.83 -40.32 7.54
N THR A 31 -26.46 -40.31 6.36
CA THR A 31 -26.74 -39.09 5.62
C THR A 31 -27.64 -38.17 6.46
N GLY A 32 -27.20 -36.92 6.62
CA GLY A 32 -27.89 -35.97 7.49
C GLY A 32 -27.61 -36.13 9.01
N ALA A 33 -26.72 -37.06 9.42
CA ALA A 33 -26.38 -37.27 10.84
C ALA A 33 -25.61 -36.09 11.50
N GLY A 34 -25.21 -35.07 10.75
CA GLY A 34 -24.51 -33.95 11.31
C GLY A 34 -23.03 -33.85 10.91
N LYS A 35 -22.54 -34.71 9.98
CA LYS A 35 -21.17 -34.62 9.45
C LYS A 35 -20.87 -33.23 8.88
N SER A 36 -21.77 -32.69 8.07
CA SER A 36 -21.64 -31.33 7.52
C SER A 36 -21.69 -30.25 8.59
N MET A 37 -22.31 -30.53 9.77
CA MET A 37 -22.31 -29.58 10.91
C MET A 37 -20.96 -29.56 11.62
N LEU A 38 -20.30 -30.71 11.72
CA LEU A 38 -18.93 -30.78 12.24
C LEU A 38 -17.97 -29.99 11.35
N MET A 39 -18.10 -30.12 10.02
CA MET A 39 -17.32 -29.33 9.06
C MET A 39 -17.62 -27.82 9.19
N ALA A 40 -18.90 -27.47 9.33
CA ALA A 40 -19.30 -26.09 9.53
C ALA A 40 -18.76 -25.51 10.85
N ALA A 41 -18.70 -26.31 11.93
CA ALA A 41 -18.11 -25.91 13.19
C ALA A 41 -16.59 -25.67 13.05
N LEU A 42 -15.85 -26.61 12.43
CA LEU A 42 -14.43 -26.47 12.13
C LEU A 42 -14.14 -25.22 11.28
N ARG A 43 -14.92 -25.02 10.21
CA ARG A 43 -14.80 -23.81 9.38
C ARG A 43 -15.08 -22.54 10.17
N THR A 44 -16.10 -22.55 11.02
CA THR A 44 -16.48 -21.38 11.84
C THR A 44 -15.40 -21.00 12.85
N VAL A 45 -14.79 -21.96 13.53
CA VAL A 45 -13.79 -21.69 14.56
C VAL A 45 -12.51 -21.09 14.00
N VAL A 46 -12.15 -21.41 12.76
CA VAL A 46 -10.97 -20.86 12.08
C VAL A 46 -11.25 -19.56 11.28
N GLY A 47 -12.40 -18.92 11.50
CA GLY A 47 -12.70 -17.60 10.93
C GLY A 47 -13.81 -17.61 9.87
N GLY A 48 -14.13 -18.76 9.28
CA GLY A 48 -15.13 -18.86 8.24
C GLY A 48 -16.52 -18.38 8.67
N LYS A 49 -17.37 -18.05 7.70
CA LYS A 49 -18.72 -17.57 7.95
C LYS A 49 -19.59 -18.70 8.52
N PRO A 50 -20.21 -18.49 9.70
CA PRO A 50 -21.13 -19.48 10.26
C PRO A 50 -22.37 -19.65 9.36
N PRO A 51 -22.99 -20.86 9.32
CA PRO A 51 -24.26 -21.05 8.63
C PRO A 51 -25.38 -20.22 9.28
N VAL A 52 -26.40 -19.89 8.50
CA VAL A 52 -27.55 -19.08 8.98
C VAL A 52 -28.22 -19.72 10.21
N SER A 53 -28.25 -21.04 10.26
CA SER A 53 -28.83 -21.85 11.36
C SER A 53 -27.78 -22.34 12.35
N ALA A 54 -26.68 -21.61 12.53
CA ALA A 54 -25.59 -22.03 13.44
C ALA A 54 -26.04 -22.12 14.91
N VAL A 55 -26.92 -21.22 15.35
CA VAL A 55 -27.41 -21.24 16.73
C VAL A 55 -28.62 -22.19 16.84
N ARG A 56 -28.52 -23.13 17.79
CA ARG A 56 -29.58 -24.11 18.04
C ARG A 56 -30.88 -23.39 18.44
N ALA A 57 -32.01 -23.83 17.85
CA ALA A 57 -33.30 -23.25 18.15
C ALA A 57 -33.63 -23.30 19.66
N GLY A 58 -34.01 -22.18 20.23
CA GLY A 58 -34.32 -22.05 21.66
C GLY A 58 -33.11 -21.73 22.54
N THR A 59 -31.92 -21.48 21.96
CA THR A 59 -30.73 -21.03 22.71
C THR A 59 -30.31 -19.61 22.29
N GLU A 60 -29.67 -18.88 23.19
CA GLU A 60 -29.22 -17.49 22.95
C GLU A 60 -27.92 -17.43 22.14
N LYS A 61 -27.07 -18.45 22.29
CA LYS A 61 -25.77 -18.51 21.62
C LYS A 61 -25.32 -19.93 21.31
N ALA A 62 -24.50 -20.07 20.28
CA ALA A 62 -23.67 -21.23 20.03
C ALA A 62 -22.20 -20.88 20.28
N SER A 63 -21.40 -21.87 20.66
CA SER A 63 -19.95 -21.72 20.78
C SER A 63 -19.21 -22.92 20.17
N VAL A 64 -18.08 -22.62 19.54
CA VAL A 64 -17.11 -23.60 19.04
C VAL A 64 -15.75 -23.21 19.56
N GLU A 65 -15.10 -24.13 20.25
CA GLU A 65 -13.75 -23.96 20.78
C GLU A 65 -12.85 -25.05 20.22
N ALA A 66 -11.69 -24.65 19.72
CA ALA A 66 -10.69 -25.55 19.18
C ALA A 66 -9.35 -25.32 19.84
N THR A 67 -8.73 -26.41 20.29
CA THR A 67 -7.39 -26.42 20.87
C THR A 67 -6.41 -27.01 19.86
N PHE A 68 -5.39 -26.23 19.53
CA PHE A 68 -4.34 -26.63 18.60
C PHE A 68 -2.99 -26.69 19.32
N ARG A 69 -2.20 -27.70 18.97
CA ARG A 69 -0.78 -27.69 19.29
C ARG A 69 0.00 -27.09 18.12
N ILE A 70 0.71 -26.00 18.35
CA ILE A 70 1.51 -25.29 17.36
C ILE A 70 3.01 -25.50 17.63
N SER A 71 3.79 -25.66 16.55
CA SER A 71 5.25 -25.79 16.68
C SER A 71 5.92 -24.46 16.94
N ALA A 72 7.13 -24.47 17.52
CA ALA A 72 7.91 -23.26 17.80
C ALA A 72 8.17 -22.39 16.56
N ASN A 73 8.30 -23.01 15.38
CA ASN A 73 8.60 -22.35 14.12
C ASN A 73 7.36 -22.19 13.22
N SER A 74 6.15 -22.34 13.76
CA SER A 74 4.94 -22.23 12.98
C SER A 74 4.68 -20.77 12.55
N GLU A 75 4.07 -20.60 11.40
CA GLU A 75 3.62 -19.30 10.92
C GLU A 75 2.56 -18.69 11.86
N ALA A 76 1.77 -19.56 12.49
CA ALA A 76 0.81 -19.18 13.51
C ALA A 76 1.47 -18.43 14.68
N LYS A 77 2.62 -18.88 15.21
CA LYS A 77 3.33 -18.18 16.29
C LYS A 77 3.74 -16.76 15.88
N ARG A 78 4.26 -16.59 14.66
CA ARG A 78 4.64 -15.26 14.14
C ARG A 78 3.46 -14.32 14.04
N LEU A 79 2.28 -14.84 13.62
CA LEU A 79 1.06 -14.04 13.55
C LEU A 79 0.56 -13.63 14.93
N LEU A 80 0.68 -14.53 15.93
CA LEU A 80 0.31 -14.24 17.32
C LEU A 80 1.24 -13.19 17.94
N GLU A 81 2.54 -13.35 17.77
CA GLU A 81 3.54 -12.36 18.21
C GLU A 81 3.27 -10.96 17.60
N ALA A 82 2.94 -10.90 16.30
CA ALA A 82 2.60 -9.64 15.62
C ALA A 82 1.30 -8.98 16.14
N GLN A 83 0.45 -9.73 16.85
CA GLN A 83 -0.78 -9.25 17.47
C GLN A 83 -0.65 -9.11 19.01
N GLU A 84 0.56 -9.27 19.55
CA GLU A 84 0.85 -9.22 21.01
C GLU A 84 0.00 -10.22 21.80
N ILE A 85 -0.28 -11.40 21.20
CA ILE A 85 -1.00 -12.49 21.86
C ILE A 85 0.01 -13.52 22.36
N ASP A 86 0.03 -13.72 23.65
CA ASP A 86 0.89 -14.74 24.27
C ASP A 86 0.50 -16.13 23.77
N SER A 87 1.51 -16.89 23.34
CA SER A 87 1.32 -18.25 22.85
C SER A 87 2.44 -19.16 23.32
N ASP A 88 2.06 -20.14 24.08
CA ASP A 88 2.88 -21.33 24.33
C ASP A 88 2.78 -22.29 23.14
N ASP A 89 2.99 -23.58 23.35
CA ASP A 89 2.77 -24.61 22.34
C ASP A 89 1.28 -24.92 22.11
N GLU A 90 0.41 -24.45 22.98
CA GLU A 90 -1.04 -24.60 22.92
C GLU A 90 -1.71 -23.31 22.45
N LEU A 91 -2.65 -23.43 21.56
CA LEU A 91 -3.44 -22.33 21.00
C LEU A 91 -4.92 -22.68 21.14
N VAL A 92 -5.65 -21.89 21.90
CA VAL A 92 -7.10 -22.03 22.09
C VAL A 92 -7.84 -20.96 21.31
N ILE A 93 -8.70 -21.37 20.40
CA ILE A 93 -9.57 -20.49 19.60
C ILE A 93 -11.01 -20.72 20.04
N LEU A 94 -11.71 -19.68 20.48
CA LEU A 94 -13.12 -19.70 20.83
C LEU A 94 -13.91 -18.79 19.91
N ARG A 95 -14.94 -19.34 19.27
CA ARG A 95 -15.92 -18.61 18.46
C ARG A 95 -17.30 -18.67 19.11
N GLU A 96 -17.86 -17.52 19.48
CA GLU A 96 -19.23 -17.39 19.96
C GLU A 96 -20.12 -16.75 18.88
N ILE A 97 -21.29 -17.30 18.64
CA ILE A 97 -22.28 -16.83 17.69
C ILE A 97 -23.58 -16.60 18.46
N LEU A 98 -24.10 -15.38 18.41
CA LEU A 98 -25.37 -15.01 19.05
C LEU A 98 -26.54 -15.28 18.10
N ALA A 99 -27.72 -15.53 18.65
CA ALA A 99 -28.96 -15.69 17.89
C ALA A 99 -29.29 -14.45 17.02
N SER A 100 -28.77 -13.26 17.39
CA SER A 100 -28.85 -12.03 16.60
C SER A 100 -27.97 -12.03 15.34
N GLY A 101 -27.18 -13.07 15.07
CA GLY A 101 -26.21 -13.16 13.98
C GLY A 101 -24.86 -12.49 14.26
N LYS A 102 -24.72 -11.77 15.38
CA LYS A 102 -23.40 -11.21 15.79
C LYS A 102 -22.49 -12.34 16.27
N SER A 103 -21.19 -12.21 16.01
CA SER A 103 -20.22 -13.20 16.47
C SER A 103 -18.98 -12.53 17.08
N ARG A 104 -18.35 -13.25 18.01
CA ARG A 104 -17.10 -12.84 18.69
C ARG A 104 -16.07 -13.96 18.57
N ALA A 105 -14.82 -13.57 18.43
CA ALA A 105 -13.69 -14.50 18.40
C ALA A 105 -12.70 -14.16 19.51
N ARG A 106 -12.16 -15.20 20.11
CA ARG A 106 -11.05 -15.06 21.08
C ARG A 106 -9.94 -16.06 20.74
N VAL A 107 -8.74 -15.61 20.91
CA VAL A 107 -7.52 -16.41 20.75
C VAL A 107 -6.75 -16.31 22.07
N ASN A 108 -6.52 -17.41 22.74
CA ASN A 108 -5.93 -17.46 24.09
C ASN A 108 -6.58 -16.45 25.06
N GLY A 109 -7.91 -16.34 25.01
CA GLY A 109 -8.69 -15.39 25.83
C GLY A 109 -8.76 -13.95 25.28
N THR A 110 -7.86 -13.54 24.41
CA THR A 110 -7.81 -12.19 23.80
C THR A 110 -8.83 -12.06 22.67
N VAL A 111 -9.61 -11.00 22.67
CA VAL A 111 -10.61 -10.73 21.62
C VAL A 111 -9.88 -10.31 20.34
N VAL A 112 -10.17 -10.99 19.23
CA VAL A 112 -9.60 -10.69 17.91
C VAL A 112 -10.69 -10.37 16.89
N ASN A 113 -10.34 -9.63 15.84
CA ASN A 113 -11.24 -9.42 14.71
C ASN A 113 -11.25 -10.65 13.79
N ILE A 114 -12.26 -10.74 12.92
CA ILE A 114 -12.48 -11.90 12.05
C ILE A 114 -11.35 -12.05 11.03
N ALA A 115 -10.87 -10.96 10.45
CA ALA A 115 -9.80 -11.02 9.46
C ALA A 115 -8.48 -11.56 10.06
N THR A 116 -8.16 -11.21 11.30
CA THR A 116 -7.03 -11.79 12.03
C THR A 116 -7.25 -13.29 12.27
N LEU A 117 -8.47 -13.69 12.66
CA LEU A 117 -8.80 -15.09 12.87
C LEU A 117 -8.74 -15.90 11.58
N GLU A 118 -9.23 -15.38 10.45
CA GLU A 118 -9.13 -16.02 9.14
C GLU A 118 -7.67 -16.27 8.74
N ARG A 119 -6.84 -15.25 8.83
CA ARG A 119 -5.38 -15.37 8.55
C ARG A 119 -4.70 -16.41 9.44
N LEU A 120 -5.05 -16.44 10.72
CA LEU A 120 -4.53 -17.44 11.65
C LEU A 120 -5.04 -18.84 11.29
N GLY A 121 -6.33 -18.96 10.97
CA GLY A 121 -6.98 -20.21 10.59
C GLY A 121 -6.36 -20.84 9.34
N GLU A 122 -6.01 -20.04 8.33
CA GLU A 122 -5.32 -20.50 7.11
C GLU A 122 -3.96 -21.17 7.41
N THR A 123 -3.28 -20.79 8.50
CA THR A 123 -2.02 -21.43 8.91
C THR A 123 -2.22 -22.72 9.70
N LEU A 124 -3.43 -23.00 10.17
CA LEU A 124 -3.75 -24.11 11.05
C LEU A 124 -4.51 -25.26 10.36
N ILE A 125 -5.50 -24.92 9.55
CA ILE A 125 -6.37 -25.89 8.88
C ILE A 125 -6.57 -25.47 7.42
N GLN A 126 -6.35 -26.42 6.53
CA GLN A 126 -6.77 -26.32 5.14
C GLN A 126 -7.94 -27.27 4.93
N MET A 127 -9.05 -26.74 4.42
CA MET A 127 -10.28 -27.49 4.21
C MET A 127 -10.50 -27.73 2.72
N HIS A 128 -10.77 -28.98 2.34
CA HIS A 128 -10.98 -29.39 0.96
C HIS A 128 -12.41 -29.95 0.79
N GLY A 129 -13.33 -29.06 0.44
CA GLY A 129 -14.73 -29.38 0.18
C GLY A 129 -15.22 -28.81 -1.14
N GLN A 130 -16.53 -28.90 -1.42
CA GLN A 130 -17.12 -28.41 -2.69
C GLN A 130 -16.79 -26.94 -3.00
N SER A 131 -16.68 -26.07 -1.97
CA SER A 131 -16.35 -24.67 -2.17
C SER A 131 -14.87 -24.45 -2.47
N ASP A 132 -13.98 -25.32 -1.98
CA ASP A 132 -12.53 -25.14 -2.05
C ASP A 132 -11.94 -25.73 -3.33
N GLN A 133 -12.72 -26.53 -4.05
CA GLN A 133 -12.43 -26.92 -5.43
C GLN A 133 -12.27 -25.71 -6.37
N LEU A 134 -12.82 -24.54 -5.98
CA LEU A 134 -12.63 -23.28 -6.68
C LEU A 134 -11.19 -22.75 -6.55
N LEU A 135 -10.46 -23.10 -5.49
CA LEU A 135 -9.08 -22.65 -5.28
C LEU A 135 -8.14 -23.15 -6.39
N LEU A 136 -8.29 -24.40 -6.82
CA LEU A 136 -7.52 -24.91 -7.95
C LEU A 136 -7.82 -24.23 -9.29
N ARG A 137 -8.90 -23.45 -9.37
CA ARG A 137 -9.24 -22.67 -10.56
C ARG A 137 -8.56 -21.31 -10.57
N ASP A 138 -8.02 -20.87 -9.43
CA ASP A 138 -7.28 -19.61 -9.30
C ASP A 138 -5.84 -19.79 -9.80
N LEU A 139 -5.45 -18.99 -10.78
CA LEU A 139 -4.11 -19.03 -11.36
C LEU A 139 -3.01 -18.64 -10.36
N HIS A 140 -3.33 -17.76 -9.38
CA HIS A 140 -2.37 -17.39 -8.34
C HIS A 140 -2.08 -18.54 -7.39
N VAL A 141 -3.10 -19.34 -7.05
CA VAL A 141 -2.94 -20.56 -6.25
C VAL A 141 -2.11 -21.59 -7.01
N GLN A 142 -2.40 -21.80 -8.30
CA GLN A 142 -1.62 -22.71 -9.15
C GLN A 142 -0.15 -22.29 -9.26
N GLN A 143 0.11 -21.00 -9.42
CA GLN A 143 1.46 -20.46 -9.45
C GLN A 143 2.18 -20.67 -8.12
N LYS A 144 1.51 -20.40 -7.00
CA LYS A 144 2.05 -20.63 -5.65
C LYS A 144 2.40 -22.11 -5.44
N MET A 145 1.54 -23.04 -5.82
CA MET A 145 1.78 -24.48 -5.74
C MET A 145 3.03 -24.89 -6.55
N LEU A 146 3.17 -24.37 -7.77
CA LEU A 146 4.36 -24.62 -8.59
C LEU A 146 5.63 -24.06 -7.93
N ASP A 147 5.58 -22.83 -7.41
CA ASP A 147 6.72 -22.17 -6.77
C ASP A 147 7.17 -22.90 -5.49
N GLU A 148 6.22 -23.38 -4.69
CA GLU A 148 6.48 -24.20 -3.50
C GLU A 148 7.12 -25.53 -3.90
N TYR A 149 6.55 -26.24 -4.86
CA TYR A 149 7.09 -27.51 -5.35
C TYR A 149 8.48 -27.36 -5.98
N ALA A 150 8.68 -26.32 -6.78
CA ALA A 150 9.97 -26.02 -7.39
C ALA A 150 11.03 -25.55 -6.38
N GLY A 151 10.64 -25.22 -5.15
CA GLY A 151 11.52 -24.59 -4.16
C GLY A 151 12.02 -23.21 -4.62
N ALA A 152 11.17 -22.44 -5.31
CA ALA A 152 11.53 -21.17 -5.96
C ALA A 152 11.49 -19.96 -5.03
N LYS A 153 11.41 -20.16 -3.71
CA LYS A 153 11.24 -19.10 -2.70
C LYS A 153 12.36 -18.06 -2.75
N ALA A 154 13.61 -18.47 -2.96
CA ALA A 154 14.76 -17.57 -3.01
C ALA A 154 14.73 -16.71 -4.27
N GLU A 155 14.47 -17.34 -5.43
CA GLU A 155 14.37 -16.68 -6.73
C GLU A 155 13.18 -15.72 -6.78
N LEU A 156 12.03 -16.13 -6.23
CA LEU A 156 10.84 -15.27 -6.10
C LEU A 156 11.13 -14.05 -5.23
N SER A 157 11.74 -14.24 -4.06
CA SER A 157 12.11 -13.11 -3.18
C SER A 157 13.12 -12.16 -3.81
N ALA A 158 14.07 -12.68 -4.58
CA ALA A 158 15.03 -11.84 -5.33
C ALA A 158 14.34 -11.04 -6.44
N TYR A 159 13.37 -11.66 -7.12
CA TYR A 159 12.54 -11.00 -8.14
C TYR A 159 11.65 -9.92 -7.53
N GLU A 160 10.93 -10.21 -6.44
CA GLU A 160 10.05 -9.26 -5.76
C GLU A 160 10.80 -7.99 -5.34
N LYS A 161 12.00 -8.14 -4.78
CA LYS A 161 12.85 -6.98 -4.44
C LYS A 161 13.23 -6.15 -5.67
N ALA A 162 13.56 -6.80 -6.79
CA ALA A 162 13.89 -6.09 -8.03
C ALA A 162 12.64 -5.41 -8.63
N TRP A 163 11.48 -6.02 -8.51
CA TRP A 163 10.19 -5.46 -8.93
C TRP A 163 9.81 -4.22 -8.14
N ASP A 164 9.90 -4.29 -6.81
CA ASP A 164 9.57 -3.16 -5.92
C ASP A 164 10.49 -1.96 -6.17
N GLU A 165 11.80 -2.24 -6.36
CA GLU A 165 12.79 -1.21 -6.69
C GLU A 165 12.48 -0.57 -8.07
N TRP A 166 12.16 -1.38 -9.07
CA TRP A 166 11.79 -0.92 -10.41
C TRP A 166 10.51 -0.08 -10.41
N THR A 167 9.47 -0.53 -9.71
CA THR A 167 8.19 0.18 -9.59
C THR A 167 8.37 1.52 -8.89
N SER A 168 9.12 1.54 -7.77
CA SER A 168 9.42 2.77 -7.03
C SER A 168 10.15 3.80 -7.87
N LEU A 169 11.15 3.37 -8.67
CA LEU A 169 11.89 4.26 -9.56
C LEU A 169 11.04 4.80 -10.71
N ASN A 170 10.11 4.00 -11.25
CA ASN A 170 9.18 4.49 -12.27
C ASN A 170 8.18 5.51 -11.73
N ASP A 171 7.68 5.31 -10.51
CA ASP A 171 6.81 6.27 -9.82
C ASP A 171 7.56 7.59 -9.54
N GLU A 172 8.84 7.51 -9.14
CA GLU A 172 9.71 8.67 -8.94
C GLU A 172 9.94 9.41 -10.27
N LEU A 173 10.22 8.67 -11.35
CA LEU A 173 10.39 9.23 -12.69
C LEU A 173 9.13 10.01 -13.12
N GLN A 174 7.97 9.39 -13.01
CA GLN A 174 6.71 10.01 -13.39
C GLN A 174 6.45 11.31 -12.64
N LYS A 175 6.62 11.31 -11.32
CA LYS A 175 6.45 12.52 -10.49
C LYS A 175 7.43 13.63 -10.87
N THR A 176 8.69 13.26 -11.13
CA THR A 176 9.73 14.22 -11.53
C THR A 176 9.47 14.78 -12.92
N GLU A 177 9.02 13.95 -13.88
CA GLU A 177 8.62 14.40 -15.22
C GLU A 177 7.41 15.34 -15.19
N GLU A 178 6.40 15.07 -14.38
CA GLU A 178 5.25 15.96 -14.19
C GLU A 178 5.65 17.31 -13.63
N ASN A 179 6.57 17.33 -12.65
CA ASN A 179 7.11 18.57 -12.09
C ASN A 179 7.94 19.36 -13.10
N ALA A 180 8.83 18.68 -13.82
CA ALA A 180 9.64 19.29 -14.87
C ALA A 180 8.78 19.89 -15.98
N ARG A 181 7.70 19.22 -16.38
CA ARG A 181 6.75 19.74 -17.37
C ARG A 181 6.07 21.03 -16.92
N LYS A 182 5.54 21.05 -15.69
CA LYS A 182 4.88 22.25 -15.12
C LYS A 182 5.81 23.45 -15.08
N LEU A 183 7.06 23.26 -14.68
CA LEU A 183 8.07 24.32 -14.64
C LEU A 183 8.56 24.71 -16.04
N SER A 184 8.67 23.77 -16.97
CA SER A 184 9.09 24.02 -18.35
C SER A 184 8.09 24.89 -19.11
N GLU A 185 6.78 24.71 -18.91
CA GLU A 185 5.73 25.54 -19.50
C GLU A 185 5.85 27.01 -19.10
N GLN A 186 6.49 27.30 -17.97
CA GLN A 186 6.73 28.66 -17.47
C GLN A 186 8.16 29.18 -17.71
N LYS A 187 9.05 28.36 -18.26
CA LYS A 187 10.49 28.67 -18.37
C LYS A 187 10.77 29.98 -19.08
N GLU A 188 10.13 30.23 -20.23
CA GLU A 188 10.33 31.45 -21.00
C GLU A 188 9.85 32.69 -20.23
N PHE A 189 8.73 32.58 -19.56
CA PHE A 189 8.20 33.66 -18.73
C PHE A 189 9.07 33.95 -17.51
N LEU A 190 9.53 32.92 -16.80
CA LEU A 190 10.45 33.05 -15.66
C LEU A 190 11.78 33.65 -16.09
N ALA A 191 12.32 33.20 -17.22
CA ALA A 191 13.56 33.74 -17.78
C ALA A 191 13.42 35.23 -18.18
N PHE A 192 12.28 35.60 -18.79
CA PHE A 192 11.98 36.99 -19.10
C PHE A 192 11.92 37.86 -17.85
N GLN A 193 11.19 37.42 -16.81
CA GLN A 193 11.10 38.18 -15.55
C GLN A 193 12.45 38.31 -14.85
N LYS A 194 13.22 37.20 -14.78
CA LYS A 194 14.57 37.22 -14.22
C LYS A 194 15.46 38.23 -14.94
N ASN A 195 15.51 38.17 -16.27
CA ASN A 195 16.37 39.05 -17.06
C ASN A 195 15.96 40.53 -16.96
N GLU A 196 14.67 40.84 -16.86
CA GLU A 196 14.19 42.22 -16.65
C GLU A 196 14.60 42.77 -15.28
N LEU A 197 14.43 41.95 -14.21
CA LEU A 197 14.83 42.34 -12.85
C LEU A 197 16.35 42.39 -12.67
N GLU A 198 17.09 41.50 -13.33
CA GLU A 198 18.55 41.48 -13.35
C GLU A 198 19.11 42.75 -14.01
N LYS A 199 18.55 43.16 -15.17
CA LYS A 199 18.93 44.44 -15.82
C LYS A 199 18.56 45.65 -14.99
N ALA A 200 17.48 45.55 -14.23
CA ALA A 200 17.11 46.63 -13.31
C ALA A 200 18.08 46.77 -12.16
N ALA A 201 18.77 45.73 -11.75
CA ALA A 201 19.82 45.72 -10.70
C ALA A 201 19.42 46.50 -9.44
N LEU A 202 18.20 46.26 -8.95
CA LEU A 202 17.63 46.95 -7.80
C LEU A 202 18.34 46.55 -6.50
N ARG A 203 18.49 47.53 -5.61
CA ARG A 203 19.04 47.35 -4.27
C ARG A 203 18.02 47.80 -3.23
N GLU A 204 17.93 47.08 -2.11
CA GLU A 204 17.06 47.50 -1.01
C GLU A 204 17.41 48.88 -0.50
N GLY A 205 16.40 49.74 -0.37
CA GLY A 205 16.55 51.12 0.09
C GLY A 205 16.94 52.14 -0.99
N GLU A 206 17.13 51.70 -2.26
CA GLU A 206 17.50 52.57 -3.38
C GLU A 206 16.42 53.63 -3.63
N GLU A 207 15.12 53.25 -3.57
CA GLU A 207 14.00 54.17 -3.76
C GLU A 207 14.04 55.32 -2.73
N ALA A 208 14.21 54.98 -1.42
CA ALA A 208 14.26 55.96 -0.36
C ALA A 208 15.49 56.91 -0.48
N GLU A 209 16.64 56.37 -0.89
CA GLU A 209 17.84 57.19 -1.16
C GLU A 209 17.61 58.18 -2.31
N LEU A 210 16.99 57.73 -3.38
CA LEU A 210 16.67 58.56 -4.55
C LEU A 210 15.60 59.60 -4.23
N GLU A 211 14.56 59.24 -3.48
CA GLU A 211 13.55 60.20 -3.01
C GLU A 211 14.16 61.29 -2.10
N ALA A 212 15.05 60.92 -1.20
CA ALA A 212 15.76 61.87 -0.37
C ALA A 212 16.62 62.85 -1.22
N LYS A 213 17.35 62.32 -2.21
CA LYS A 213 18.15 63.12 -3.15
C LYS A 213 17.30 64.06 -3.99
N THR A 214 16.21 63.57 -4.57
CA THR A 214 15.31 64.39 -5.39
C THR A 214 14.61 65.48 -4.56
N ALA A 215 14.22 65.18 -3.32
CA ALA A 215 13.64 66.16 -2.41
C ALA A 215 14.67 67.25 -1.98
N ALA A 216 15.93 66.84 -1.75
CA ALA A 216 17.00 67.82 -1.46
C ALA A 216 17.27 68.70 -2.67
N ALA A 217 17.35 68.13 -3.87
CA ALA A 217 17.56 68.89 -5.11
C ALA A 217 16.38 69.86 -5.40
N ALA A 218 15.14 69.45 -5.18
CA ALA A 218 13.97 70.31 -5.32
C ALA A 218 14.01 71.51 -4.35
N LYS A 219 14.50 71.28 -3.12
CA LYS A 219 14.69 72.36 -2.16
C LYS A 219 15.80 73.33 -2.64
N SER A 220 16.90 72.82 -3.20
CA SER A 220 17.99 73.65 -3.75
C SER A 220 17.54 74.47 -4.96
N GLU A 221 16.76 73.82 -5.88
CA GLU A 221 16.16 74.50 -7.04
C GLU A 221 15.20 75.64 -6.60
N ALA A 222 14.36 75.39 -5.58
CA ALA A 222 13.49 76.43 -5.03
C ALA A 222 14.28 77.60 -4.40
N LYS A 223 15.40 77.28 -3.76
CA LYS A 223 16.29 78.33 -3.25
C LYS A 223 16.87 79.18 -4.37
N VAL A 224 17.43 78.55 -5.43
CA VAL A 224 17.99 79.25 -6.58
C VAL A 224 16.96 80.20 -7.21
N ARG A 225 15.77 79.72 -7.51
CA ARG A 225 14.68 80.52 -8.04
C ARG A 225 14.30 81.70 -7.18
N ALA A 226 14.21 81.47 -5.85
CA ALA A 226 13.92 82.56 -4.90
C ALA A 226 15.04 83.64 -4.90
N VAL A 227 16.32 83.21 -5.00
CA VAL A 227 17.45 84.14 -5.09
C VAL A 227 17.45 84.90 -6.40
N GLU A 228 17.13 84.20 -7.54
CA GLU A 228 17.02 84.88 -8.84
C GLU A 228 15.89 85.92 -8.86
N GLU A 229 14.72 85.62 -8.29
CA GLU A 229 13.64 86.59 -8.14
C GLU A 229 14.02 87.77 -7.31
N LEU A 230 14.68 87.52 -6.17
CA LEU A 230 15.18 88.61 -5.30
C LEU A 230 16.28 89.44 -5.97
N ARG A 231 17.18 88.82 -6.72
CA ARG A 231 18.25 89.48 -7.48
C ARG A 231 17.68 90.35 -8.59
N GLU A 232 16.64 89.86 -9.33
CA GLU A 232 15.92 90.66 -10.34
C GLU A 232 15.33 91.96 -9.70
N LEU A 233 14.71 91.83 -8.53
CA LEU A 233 14.13 92.94 -7.81
C LEU A 233 15.23 93.90 -7.23
N PHE A 234 16.42 93.37 -6.93
CA PHE A 234 17.51 94.11 -6.33
C PHE A 234 18.38 94.82 -7.40
N ASP A 235 18.85 94.08 -8.43
CA ASP A 235 19.80 94.57 -9.46
C ASP A 235 19.18 94.76 -10.84
N GLY A 236 17.90 94.41 -11.08
CA GLY A 236 17.22 94.55 -12.38
C GLY A 236 17.21 96.00 -12.90
N GLU A 237 16.90 96.20 -14.17
CA GLU A 237 16.94 97.48 -14.89
C GLU A 237 16.23 98.61 -14.15
N ASN A 238 15.26 98.33 -13.32
CA ASN A 238 14.52 99.21 -12.43
C ASN A 238 14.64 98.80 -10.94
N GLY A 239 15.67 98.07 -10.61
CA GLY A 239 15.89 97.47 -9.30
C GLY A 239 16.09 98.47 -8.16
N LEU A 240 16.04 97.93 -6.92
CA LEU A 240 16.18 98.74 -5.71
C LEU A 240 17.51 99.51 -5.69
N ARG A 241 18.59 98.83 -6.10
CA ARG A 241 19.95 99.41 -6.10
C ARG A 241 20.02 100.65 -6.99
N SER A 242 19.63 100.58 -8.26
CA SER A 242 19.67 101.69 -9.20
C SER A 242 18.80 102.84 -8.75
N LYS A 243 17.62 102.61 -8.18
CA LYS A 243 16.76 103.65 -7.62
C LYS A 243 17.40 104.32 -6.38
N PHE A 244 17.98 103.49 -5.51
CA PHE A 244 18.65 104.00 -4.32
C PHE A 244 19.88 104.83 -4.64
N GLU A 245 20.70 104.37 -5.60
CA GLU A 245 21.87 105.13 -6.07
C GLU A 245 21.43 106.44 -6.70
N ALA A 246 20.39 106.43 -7.55
CA ALA A 246 19.91 107.69 -8.15
C ALA A 246 19.34 108.64 -7.10
N PHE A 247 18.63 108.14 -6.09
CA PHE A 247 18.05 108.94 -5.01
C PHE A 247 19.21 109.46 -4.11
N SER A 248 20.22 108.67 -3.76
CA SER A 248 21.37 109.01 -2.98
C SER A 248 22.25 110.10 -3.67
N ALA A 249 22.51 109.88 -4.96
CA ALA A 249 23.25 110.87 -5.79
C ALA A 249 22.50 112.20 -5.88
N ARG A 250 21.17 112.16 -6.07
CA ARG A 250 20.36 113.38 -6.12
C ARG A 250 20.33 114.12 -4.76
N THR A 251 20.20 113.35 -3.67
CA THR A 251 20.24 113.95 -2.32
C THR A 251 21.58 114.57 -2.04
N ARG A 252 22.71 114.00 -2.38
CA ARG A 252 24.09 114.54 -2.23
C ARG A 252 24.28 115.83 -3.04
N GLN A 253 23.71 115.88 -4.25
CA GLN A 253 23.74 117.06 -5.12
C GLN A 253 22.91 118.22 -4.48
N LEU A 254 21.80 117.94 -3.89
CA LEU A 254 20.95 118.95 -3.22
C LEU A 254 21.51 119.41 -1.83
N ALA A 255 22.22 118.51 -1.11
CA ALA A 255 22.83 118.81 0.18
C ALA A 255 23.88 119.96 0.07
N SER A 256 24.58 120.10 -1.09
CA SER A 256 25.45 121.25 -1.36
C SER A 256 24.74 122.62 -1.37
N ARG A 257 23.43 122.63 -1.48
CA ARG A 257 22.59 123.86 -1.50
C ARG A 257 21.68 124.02 -0.31
N LEU A 258 21.38 122.91 0.40
CA LEU A 258 20.49 122.82 1.54
C LEU A 258 21.14 122.03 2.68
N PRO A 259 21.75 122.70 3.68
CA PRO A 259 22.52 122.07 4.76
C PRO A 259 21.72 121.06 5.56
N GLU A 260 20.42 121.20 5.59
CA GLU A 260 19.46 120.26 6.25
C GLU A 260 19.50 118.88 5.67
N LEU A 261 19.95 118.68 4.42
CA LEU A 261 20.07 117.42 3.74
C LEU A 261 21.44 116.71 3.94
N GLU A 262 22.35 117.31 4.63
CA GLU A 262 23.68 116.70 4.88
C GLU A 262 23.61 115.46 5.78
N GLU A 263 22.75 115.47 6.79
CA GLU A 263 22.50 114.36 7.67
C GLU A 263 21.83 113.22 6.88
N TRP A 264 20.90 113.52 5.97
CA TRP A 264 20.26 112.53 5.13
C TRP A 264 21.26 111.89 4.14
N SER A 265 22.16 112.63 3.55
CA SER A 265 23.23 112.13 2.69
C SER A 265 24.14 111.16 3.41
N ARG A 266 24.42 111.39 4.69
CA ARG A 266 25.23 110.47 5.52
C ARG A 266 24.49 109.22 5.86
N LYS A 267 23.22 109.32 6.28
CA LYS A 267 22.37 108.15 6.55
C LYS A 267 22.11 107.29 5.31
N LEU A 268 22.06 107.90 4.13
CA LEU A 268 21.94 107.16 2.87
C LEU A 268 23.26 106.46 2.52
N ALA A 269 24.42 106.95 2.89
CA ALA A 269 25.69 106.25 2.73
C ALA A 269 25.74 104.99 3.64
N ASP A 270 25.35 105.15 4.92
CA ASP A 270 25.25 104.00 5.86
C ASP A 270 24.25 102.95 5.39
N ALA A 271 23.14 103.39 4.78
CA ALA A 271 22.11 102.46 4.21
C ALA A 271 22.62 101.76 2.94
N TYR A 272 23.51 102.38 2.19
CA TYR A 272 24.13 101.72 1.02
C TYR A 272 25.02 100.55 1.42
N ASP A 273 25.79 100.69 2.52
CA ASP A 273 26.60 99.61 3.08
C ASP A 273 25.70 98.43 3.51
N SER A 274 24.48 98.72 4.04
CA SER A 274 23.48 97.71 4.38
C SER A 274 22.90 97.00 3.14
N LEU A 275 22.76 97.73 2.03
CA LEU A 275 22.36 97.14 0.75
C LEU A 275 23.41 96.19 0.17
N SER A 276 24.71 96.58 0.28
CA SER A 276 25.83 95.71 -0.14
C SER A 276 25.89 94.41 0.67
N PHE A 277 25.57 94.43 1.97
CA PHE A 277 25.45 93.24 2.81
C PHE A 277 24.34 92.27 2.30
N VAL A 278 23.23 92.84 1.83
CA VAL A 278 22.14 92.03 1.27
C VAL A 278 22.56 91.32 -0.03
N GLU A 279 23.34 92.04 -0.88
CA GLU A 279 23.93 91.50 -2.11
C GLU A 279 24.85 90.32 -1.84
N ASP A 280 25.77 90.48 -0.90
CA ASP A 280 26.69 89.42 -0.49
C ASP A 280 25.91 88.21 0.08
N ALA A 281 24.91 88.51 0.92
CA ALA A 281 24.06 87.43 1.48
C ALA A 281 23.26 86.67 0.41
N LEU A 282 22.78 87.32 -0.65
CA LEU A 282 22.17 86.68 -1.78
C LEU A 282 23.15 85.76 -2.55
N GLY A 283 24.38 86.25 -2.72
CA GLY A 283 25.46 85.46 -3.34
C GLY A 283 25.85 84.23 -2.52
N ASP A 284 25.91 84.36 -1.18
CA ASP A 284 26.18 83.20 -0.30
C ASP A 284 25.09 82.12 -0.37
N VAL A 285 23.83 82.55 -0.41
CA VAL A 285 22.71 81.59 -0.56
C VAL A 285 22.75 80.91 -1.91
N GLU A 286 23.08 81.63 -3.00
CA GLU A 286 23.22 81.04 -4.35
C GLU A 286 24.35 80.03 -4.41
N ASN A 287 25.53 80.40 -3.87
CA ASN A 287 26.73 79.53 -3.83
C ASN A 287 26.54 78.30 -2.93
N SER A 288 25.61 78.36 -1.96
CA SER A 288 25.27 77.24 -1.08
C SER A 288 24.27 76.22 -1.72
N ALA A 289 23.74 76.54 -2.89
CA ALA A 289 22.82 75.63 -3.61
C ALA A 289 23.67 74.68 -4.45
N ASP A 290 23.89 73.46 -3.89
CA ASP A 290 24.55 72.36 -4.59
C ASP A 290 23.52 71.67 -5.51
N LEU A 291 23.53 72.02 -6.81
CA LEU A 291 22.62 71.56 -7.81
C LEU A 291 23.40 71.04 -9.02
N ASP A 292 23.43 69.66 -9.20
CA ASP A 292 23.78 69.07 -10.48
C ASP A 292 22.51 68.65 -11.20
N PRO A 293 22.02 69.37 -12.22
CA PRO A 293 20.82 69.03 -12.97
C PRO A 293 20.91 67.67 -13.62
N ALA A 294 22.10 67.22 -14.03
CA ALA A 294 22.28 65.91 -14.65
C ALA A 294 22.16 64.76 -13.62
N GLU A 295 22.51 65.02 -12.37
CA GLU A 295 22.30 64.03 -11.30
C GLU A 295 20.81 63.91 -10.92
N LEU A 296 20.09 65.03 -10.87
CA LEU A 296 18.66 65.06 -10.61
C LEU A 296 17.88 64.34 -11.72
N ASP A 297 18.18 64.56 -12.98
CA ASP A 297 17.56 63.89 -14.13
C ASP A 297 17.82 62.37 -14.08
N ARG A 298 19.02 61.94 -13.71
CA ARG A 298 19.36 60.53 -13.51
C ARG A 298 18.56 59.91 -12.37
N ALA A 299 18.47 60.62 -11.23
CA ALA A 299 17.70 60.13 -10.08
C ALA A 299 16.21 60.01 -10.39
N ASN A 300 15.61 61.02 -11.05
CA ASN A 300 14.21 60.97 -11.49
C ASN A 300 13.93 59.84 -12.51
N SER A 301 14.82 59.65 -13.47
CA SER A 301 14.70 58.56 -14.46
C SER A 301 14.77 57.20 -13.79
N ARG A 302 15.64 57.06 -12.80
CA ARG A 302 15.80 55.84 -12.01
C ARG A 302 14.57 55.54 -11.13
N LEU A 303 14.04 56.54 -10.44
CA LEU A 303 12.79 56.45 -9.67
C LEU A 303 11.61 56.04 -10.56
N ALA A 304 11.50 56.66 -11.75
CA ALA A 304 10.45 56.29 -12.70
C ALA A 304 10.57 54.82 -13.15
N GLN A 305 11.78 54.31 -13.32
CA GLN A 305 12.04 52.90 -13.63
C GLN A 305 11.59 52.00 -12.49
N ILE A 306 11.95 52.28 -11.24
CA ILE A 306 11.56 51.53 -10.05
C ILE A 306 10.01 51.50 -9.92
N GLN A 307 9.38 52.68 -10.00
CA GLN A 307 7.93 52.79 -9.90
C GLN A 307 7.19 52.04 -11.01
N ARG A 308 7.74 51.99 -12.23
CA ARG A 308 7.20 51.22 -13.34
C ARG A 308 7.24 49.72 -13.05
N LEU A 309 8.33 49.21 -12.49
CA LEU A 309 8.50 47.84 -12.09
C LEU A 309 7.56 47.47 -10.93
N LYS A 310 7.43 48.35 -9.92
CA LYS A 310 6.48 48.15 -8.81
C LYS A 310 5.04 48.00 -9.30
N ARG A 311 4.61 48.86 -10.24
CA ARG A 311 3.27 48.74 -10.85
C ARG A 311 3.11 47.49 -11.67
N LYS A 312 4.13 47.13 -12.45
CA LYS A 312 4.08 45.91 -13.30
C LYS A 312 3.99 44.63 -12.49
N TYR A 313 4.71 44.54 -11.40
CA TYR A 313 4.78 43.33 -10.57
C TYR A 313 3.89 43.38 -9.32
N HIS A 314 3.14 44.49 -9.13
CA HIS A 314 2.22 44.70 -8.01
C HIS A 314 2.88 44.48 -6.64
N THR A 315 4.12 44.96 -6.47
CA THR A 315 4.92 44.79 -5.24
C THR A 315 5.78 46.02 -4.96
N ASP A 316 6.35 46.10 -3.79
CA ASP A 316 7.32 47.12 -3.39
C ASP A 316 8.75 46.78 -3.84
N GLU A 317 9.71 47.63 -3.51
CA GLU A 317 11.11 47.44 -3.87
C GLU A 317 11.70 46.17 -3.30
N THR A 318 11.45 45.89 -2.01
CA THR A 318 11.88 44.66 -1.32
C THR A 318 11.30 43.43 -1.96
N GLY A 319 10.00 43.50 -2.33
CA GLY A 319 9.32 42.43 -3.05
C GLY A 319 9.89 42.17 -4.45
N LEU A 320 10.37 43.20 -5.17
CA LEU A 320 11.04 43.04 -6.47
C LEU A 320 12.40 42.32 -6.32
N VAL A 321 13.19 42.67 -5.30
CA VAL A 321 14.45 41.96 -4.98
C VAL A 321 14.19 40.51 -4.59
N GLY A 322 13.17 40.28 -3.76
CA GLY A 322 12.72 38.91 -3.38
C GLY A 322 12.20 38.11 -4.58
N LEU A 323 11.50 38.77 -5.50
CA LEU A 323 11.00 38.15 -6.73
C LEU A 323 12.16 37.72 -7.65
N PHE A 324 13.18 38.54 -7.81
CA PHE A 324 14.38 38.18 -8.57
C PHE A 324 15.04 36.91 -8.01
N SER A 325 15.25 36.87 -6.69
CA SER A 325 15.85 35.72 -6.03
C SER A 325 15.02 34.44 -6.22
N ARG A 326 13.68 34.51 -6.14
CA ARG A 326 12.78 33.38 -6.40
C ARG A 326 12.88 32.90 -7.84
N ARG A 327 12.81 33.82 -8.83
CA ARG A 327 12.89 33.45 -10.26
C ARG A 327 14.21 32.82 -10.65
N LYS A 328 15.30 33.28 -10.01
CA LYS A 328 16.62 32.69 -10.18
C LYS A 328 16.64 31.25 -9.64
N SER A 329 16.14 31.02 -8.41
CA SER A 329 16.09 29.70 -7.80
C SER A 329 15.18 28.72 -8.57
N GLU A 330 14.03 29.19 -9.09
CA GLU A 330 13.13 28.37 -9.90
C GLU A 330 13.78 27.91 -11.21
N LEU A 331 14.56 28.76 -11.87
CA LEU A 331 15.30 28.41 -13.09
C LEU A 331 16.47 27.45 -12.80
N GLU A 332 17.21 27.64 -11.72
CA GLU A 332 18.26 26.72 -11.29
C GLU A 332 17.68 25.35 -10.94
N SER A 333 16.49 25.30 -10.33
CA SER A 333 15.78 24.05 -10.05
C SER A 333 15.41 23.28 -11.32
N LEU A 334 15.06 23.97 -12.41
CA LEU A 334 14.79 23.34 -13.72
C LEU A 334 16.03 22.67 -14.33
N GLU A 335 17.18 23.31 -14.23
CA GLU A 335 18.45 22.75 -14.73
C GLU A 335 18.86 21.50 -13.92
N ASN A 336 18.62 21.49 -12.61
CA ASN A 336 18.88 20.35 -11.74
C ASN A 336 17.93 19.19 -12.05
N LEU A 337 16.64 19.44 -12.33
CA LEU A 337 15.65 18.41 -12.67
C LEU A 337 16.04 17.62 -13.93
N ASP A 338 16.62 18.23 -14.93
CA ASP A 338 17.11 17.53 -16.12
C ASP A 338 18.25 16.54 -15.79
N ALA A 339 19.11 16.92 -14.87
CA ALA A 339 20.18 16.05 -14.36
C ALA A 339 19.59 14.88 -13.54
N ASP A 340 18.63 15.17 -12.65
CA ASP A 340 17.94 14.18 -11.82
C ASP A 340 17.18 13.15 -12.69
N LEU A 341 16.44 13.62 -13.70
CA LEU A 341 15.76 12.74 -14.66
C LEU A 341 16.74 11.81 -15.39
N SER A 342 17.91 12.34 -15.79
CA SER A 342 18.94 11.52 -16.44
C SER A 342 19.49 10.45 -15.48
N GLU A 343 19.67 10.78 -14.21
CA GLU A 343 20.14 9.83 -13.19
C GLU A 343 19.10 8.75 -12.88
N ILE A 344 17.83 9.15 -12.67
CA ILE A 344 16.72 8.20 -12.44
C ILE A 344 16.60 7.23 -13.62
N ARG A 345 16.64 7.71 -14.85
CA ARG A 345 16.60 6.85 -16.05
C ARG A 345 17.77 5.86 -16.12
N LYS A 346 18.97 6.26 -15.68
CA LYS A 346 20.13 5.35 -15.59
C LYS A 346 19.90 4.28 -14.51
N LYS A 347 19.33 4.64 -13.37
CA LYS A 347 18.97 3.69 -12.31
C LYS A 347 17.92 2.68 -12.80
N ILE A 348 16.87 3.17 -13.48
CA ILE A 348 15.84 2.31 -14.07
C ILE A 348 16.44 1.28 -15.03
N LYS A 349 17.31 1.68 -15.96
CA LYS A 349 17.97 0.74 -16.87
C LYS A 349 18.76 -0.35 -16.16
N LYS A 350 19.44 -0.03 -15.07
CA LYS A 350 20.16 -1.03 -14.26
C LYS A 350 19.19 -1.97 -13.56
N CYS A 351 18.11 -1.41 -13.03
CA CYS A 351 17.06 -2.18 -12.35
C CYS A 351 16.31 -3.10 -13.32
N GLU A 352 16.02 -2.66 -14.55
CA GLU A 352 15.44 -3.47 -15.62
C GLU A 352 16.33 -4.67 -15.99
N ALA A 353 17.63 -4.47 -16.08
CA ALA A 353 18.57 -5.57 -16.34
C ALA A 353 18.52 -6.62 -15.21
N ARG A 354 18.50 -6.18 -13.96
CA ARG A 354 18.37 -7.04 -12.78
C ARG A 354 17.02 -7.74 -12.73
N LEU A 355 15.94 -7.02 -13.02
CA LEU A 355 14.58 -7.59 -13.09
C LEU A 355 14.49 -8.69 -14.14
N LYS A 356 15.08 -8.48 -15.31
CA LYS A 356 15.16 -9.47 -16.38
C LYS A 356 15.96 -10.71 -15.96
N GLU A 357 17.09 -10.52 -15.30
CA GLU A 357 17.93 -11.61 -14.79
C GLU A 357 17.19 -12.45 -13.74
N THR A 358 16.64 -11.79 -12.70
CA THR A 358 15.90 -12.47 -11.62
C THR A 358 14.64 -13.15 -12.15
N SER A 359 13.92 -12.52 -13.08
CA SER A 359 12.77 -13.11 -13.78
C SER A 359 13.17 -14.37 -14.55
N SER A 360 14.28 -14.34 -15.27
CA SER A 360 14.75 -15.51 -16.03
C SER A 360 15.15 -16.64 -15.09
N ALA A 361 15.83 -16.36 -13.98
CA ALA A 361 16.18 -17.36 -12.98
C ALA A 361 14.93 -18.01 -12.38
N LEU A 362 13.89 -17.21 -12.06
CA LEU A 362 12.60 -17.70 -11.56
C LEU A 362 11.90 -18.60 -12.59
N THR A 363 11.87 -18.17 -13.87
CA THR A 363 11.28 -18.96 -14.97
C THR A 363 11.98 -20.31 -15.13
N GLU A 364 13.30 -20.35 -15.12
CA GLU A 364 14.06 -21.61 -15.24
C GLU A 364 13.80 -22.54 -14.04
N LYS A 365 13.68 -21.98 -12.85
CA LYS A 365 13.32 -22.76 -11.65
C LYS A 365 11.92 -23.36 -11.78
N ARG A 366 10.94 -22.58 -12.26
CA ARG A 366 9.58 -23.03 -12.54
C ARG A 366 9.55 -24.12 -13.61
N LYS A 367 10.29 -23.98 -14.70
CA LYS A 367 10.40 -24.99 -15.75
C LYS A 367 10.96 -26.32 -15.22
N ALA A 368 11.99 -26.26 -14.41
CA ALA A 368 12.57 -27.46 -13.80
C ALA A 368 11.59 -28.13 -12.80
N GLY A 369 10.87 -27.34 -12.01
CA GLY A 369 9.85 -27.80 -11.09
C GLY A 369 8.66 -28.41 -11.81
N LYS A 370 8.14 -27.75 -12.85
CA LYS A 370 7.05 -28.20 -13.70
C LYS A 370 7.22 -29.64 -14.18
N LEU A 371 8.35 -29.97 -14.76
CA LEU A 371 8.61 -31.31 -15.31
C LEU A 371 8.44 -32.42 -14.26
N LYS A 372 8.91 -32.16 -13.04
CA LYS A 372 8.81 -33.10 -11.93
C LYS A 372 7.39 -33.15 -11.35
N LEU A 373 6.75 -31.98 -11.22
CA LEU A 373 5.38 -31.86 -10.72
C LEU A 373 4.42 -32.58 -11.65
N ASP A 374 4.47 -32.29 -12.95
CA ASP A 374 3.59 -32.89 -13.96
C ASP A 374 3.65 -34.43 -13.89
N ALA A 375 4.85 -35.02 -13.87
CA ALA A 375 5.03 -36.47 -13.81
C ALA A 375 4.51 -37.09 -12.50
N LYS A 376 4.70 -36.41 -11.35
CA LYS A 376 4.23 -36.93 -10.06
C LYS A 376 2.70 -36.82 -9.94
N VAL A 377 2.12 -35.69 -10.32
CA VAL A 377 0.67 -35.47 -10.29
C VAL A 377 -0.02 -36.45 -11.25
N GLU A 378 0.50 -36.63 -12.47
CA GLU A 378 -0.04 -37.59 -13.43
C GLU A 378 -0.07 -39.03 -12.84
N LYS A 379 1.05 -39.46 -12.23
CA LYS A 379 1.15 -40.76 -11.56
C LYS A 379 0.15 -40.89 -10.40
N ALA A 380 -0.01 -39.85 -9.59
CA ALA A 380 -0.98 -39.84 -8.50
C ALA A 380 -2.42 -39.91 -9.03
N LEU A 381 -2.77 -39.19 -10.09
CA LEU A 381 -4.09 -39.25 -10.74
C LEU A 381 -4.39 -40.66 -11.28
N GLN A 382 -3.40 -41.30 -11.91
CA GLN A 382 -3.54 -42.66 -12.40
C GLN A 382 -3.86 -43.66 -11.27
N SER A 383 -3.21 -43.51 -10.11
CA SER A 383 -3.48 -44.32 -8.92
C SER A 383 -4.87 -44.04 -8.33
N LEU A 384 -5.39 -42.84 -8.44
CA LEU A 384 -6.70 -42.41 -7.93
C LEU A 384 -7.88 -42.68 -8.90
N GLY A 385 -7.73 -43.63 -9.80
CA GLY A 385 -8.81 -44.08 -10.69
C GLY A 385 -8.98 -43.26 -11.96
N MET A 386 -7.94 -42.54 -12.35
CA MET A 386 -7.86 -41.81 -13.63
C MET A 386 -6.68 -42.34 -14.49
N PRO A 387 -6.69 -43.61 -14.89
CA PRO A 387 -5.50 -44.29 -15.45
C PRO A 387 -5.02 -43.71 -16.79
N LYS A 388 -5.86 -42.93 -17.46
CA LYS A 388 -5.58 -42.31 -18.74
C LYS A 388 -5.44 -40.79 -18.65
N ALA A 389 -5.53 -40.25 -17.45
CA ALA A 389 -5.38 -38.81 -17.24
C ALA A 389 -3.95 -38.34 -17.58
N ARG A 390 -3.86 -37.24 -18.28
CA ARG A 390 -2.63 -36.51 -18.49
C ARG A 390 -2.69 -35.18 -17.77
N PHE A 391 -1.61 -34.80 -17.13
CA PHE A 391 -1.49 -33.52 -16.44
C PHE A 391 -0.31 -32.75 -16.99
N VAL A 392 -0.54 -31.47 -17.32
CA VAL A 392 0.47 -30.58 -17.87
C VAL A 392 0.31 -29.19 -17.26
N THR A 393 1.39 -28.68 -16.71
CA THR A 393 1.47 -27.26 -16.33
C THR A 393 1.80 -26.43 -17.56
N SER A 394 0.91 -25.57 -18.02
CA SER A 394 1.19 -24.57 -19.04
C SER A 394 1.97 -23.42 -18.41
N LEU A 395 3.11 -23.09 -19.01
CA LEU A 395 3.96 -21.97 -18.60
C LEU A 395 4.15 -21.06 -19.81
N THR A 396 3.46 -19.92 -19.83
CA THR A 396 3.52 -18.95 -20.93
C THR A 396 4.08 -17.63 -20.42
N GLU A 397 4.85 -16.95 -21.27
CA GLU A 397 5.37 -15.64 -20.95
C GLU A 397 4.26 -14.57 -21.07
N ASP A 398 4.15 -13.70 -20.09
CA ASP A 398 3.19 -12.62 -20.02
C ASP A 398 3.90 -11.33 -19.56
N ALA A 399 3.14 -10.27 -19.30
CA ALA A 399 3.65 -9.03 -18.73
C ALA A 399 4.29 -9.28 -17.34
N TYR A 400 5.25 -8.44 -16.99
CA TYR A 400 5.82 -8.45 -15.64
C TYR A 400 4.74 -8.14 -14.60
N THR A 401 4.69 -8.95 -13.56
CA THR A 401 3.80 -8.82 -12.41
C THR A 401 4.62 -8.87 -11.12
N PRO A 402 4.07 -8.53 -9.94
CA PRO A 402 4.79 -8.68 -8.67
C PRO A 402 5.29 -10.11 -8.39
N LYS A 403 4.75 -11.13 -9.09
CA LYS A 403 5.07 -12.56 -8.90
C LYS A 403 5.82 -13.19 -10.07
N GLY A 404 6.36 -12.41 -10.97
CA GLY A 404 7.10 -12.89 -12.16
C GLY A 404 6.41 -12.52 -13.46
N LYS A 405 7.02 -12.92 -14.56
CA LYS A 405 6.47 -12.76 -15.92
C LYS A 405 5.77 -14.01 -16.46
N ASP A 406 5.77 -15.10 -15.69
CA ASP A 406 5.20 -16.36 -16.13
C ASP A 406 3.73 -16.47 -15.72
N ARG A 407 2.87 -16.75 -16.68
CA ARG A 407 1.52 -17.19 -16.43
C ARG A 407 1.53 -18.70 -16.29
N VAL A 408 1.18 -19.19 -15.11
CA VAL A 408 1.07 -20.61 -14.77
C VAL A 408 -0.39 -21.03 -14.86
N GLU A 409 -0.69 -22.07 -15.63
CA GLU A 409 -2.02 -22.63 -15.73
C GLU A 409 -1.96 -24.16 -15.77
N PHE A 410 -2.62 -24.82 -14.83
CA PHE A 410 -2.73 -26.28 -14.78
C PHE A 410 -3.75 -26.76 -15.80
N CYS A 411 -3.36 -27.71 -16.63
CA CYS A 411 -4.18 -28.33 -17.66
C CYS A 411 -4.29 -29.84 -17.45
N ILE A 412 -5.44 -30.39 -17.76
CA ILE A 412 -5.70 -31.82 -17.65
C ILE A 412 -6.42 -32.33 -18.91
N ALA A 413 -6.08 -33.53 -19.34
CA ALA A 413 -6.86 -34.33 -20.25
C ALA A 413 -7.32 -35.60 -19.49
N PRO A 414 -8.57 -35.71 -19.05
CA PRO A 414 -9.06 -36.83 -18.24
C PRO A 414 -9.03 -38.15 -19.00
N ASN A 415 -9.28 -38.12 -20.32
CA ASN A 415 -9.45 -39.29 -21.17
C ASN A 415 -8.57 -39.21 -22.44
N VAL A 416 -8.28 -40.38 -23.01
CA VAL A 416 -7.55 -40.47 -24.29
C VAL A 416 -8.39 -39.86 -25.42
N GLY A 417 -7.77 -38.99 -26.21
CA GLY A 417 -8.42 -38.32 -27.34
C GLY A 417 -9.08 -37.00 -26.97
N GLU A 418 -9.17 -36.66 -25.70
CA GLU A 418 -9.47 -35.29 -25.27
C GLU A 418 -8.22 -34.44 -25.27
N GLY A 419 -8.31 -33.25 -25.80
CA GLY A 419 -7.22 -32.25 -25.70
C GLY A 419 -7.02 -31.78 -24.26
N GLU A 420 -5.80 -31.34 -23.93
CA GLU A 420 -5.51 -30.71 -22.65
C GLU A 420 -6.33 -29.41 -22.50
N LYS A 421 -7.12 -29.32 -21.43
CA LYS A 421 -7.95 -28.18 -21.11
C LYS A 421 -7.56 -27.61 -19.77
N PRO A 422 -7.64 -26.28 -19.60
CA PRO A 422 -7.44 -25.66 -18.29
C PRO A 422 -8.29 -26.34 -17.21
N LEU A 423 -7.69 -26.63 -16.07
CA LEU A 423 -8.32 -27.32 -14.95
C LEU A 423 -9.64 -26.62 -14.52
N ARG A 424 -9.66 -25.30 -14.62
CA ARG A 424 -10.83 -24.46 -14.32
C ARG A 424 -12.04 -24.74 -15.21
N LEU A 425 -11.86 -25.40 -16.36
CA LEU A 425 -12.90 -25.65 -17.36
C LEU A 425 -13.22 -27.17 -17.57
N ALA A 426 -12.37 -28.04 -17.06
CA ALA A 426 -12.26 -29.39 -17.60
C ALA A 426 -12.87 -30.51 -16.77
N VAL A 427 -13.25 -30.33 -15.48
CA VAL A 427 -13.50 -31.44 -14.56
C VAL A 427 -14.83 -31.33 -13.80
N SER A 428 -15.48 -32.47 -13.60
CA SER A 428 -16.62 -32.63 -12.70
C SER A 428 -16.17 -32.50 -11.22
N GLY A 429 -17.13 -32.26 -10.30
CA GLY A 429 -16.80 -32.10 -8.86
C GLY A 429 -15.97 -33.25 -8.28
N GLY A 430 -16.37 -34.51 -8.52
CA GLY A 430 -15.65 -35.68 -8.02
C GLY A 430 -14.27 -35.90 -8.66
N GLU A 431 -14.07 -35.52 -9.94
CA GLU A 431 -12.76 -35.56 -10.58
C GLU A 431 -11.84 -34.47 -10.01
N LEU A 432 -12.38 -33.30 -9.76
CA LEU A 432 -11.61 -32.18 -9.18
C LEU A 432 -11.16 -32.50 -7.75
N SER A 433 -11.98 -33.18 -6.94
CA SER A 433 -11.56 -33.66 -5.61
C SER A 433 -10.37 -34.65 -5.69
N ARG A 434 -10.37 -35.55 -6.68
CA ARG A 434 -9.23 -36.48 -6.90
C ARG A 434 -7.99 -35.76 -7.40
N VAL A 435 -8.15 -34.76 -8.26
CA VAL A 435 -7.04 -33.90 -8.68
C VAL A 435 -6.45 -33.18 -7.47
N LEU A 436 -7.30 -32.62 -6.61
CA LEU A 436 -6.86 -31.97 -5.37
C LEU A 436 -6.11 -32.96 -4.46
N LEU A 437 -6.64 -34.15 -4.25
CA LEU A 437 -5.98 -35.18 -3.45
C LEU A 437 -4.64 -35.61 -4.07
N ALA A 438 -4.54 -35.69 -5.40
CA ALA A 438 -3.27 -35.94 -6.08
C ALA A 438 -2.23 -34.84 -5.82
N PHE A 439 -2.64 -33.60 -5.87
CA PHE A 439 -1.76 -32.47 -5.51
C PHE A 439 -1.32 -32.54 -4.06
N GLU A 440 -2.25 -32.71 -3.12
CA GLU A 440 -1.93 -32.81 -1.69
C GLU A 440 -0.98 -33.98 -1.41
N SER A 441 -1.18 -35.12 -2.07
CA SER A 441 -0.27 -36.25 -1.96
C SER A 441 1.16 -35.94 -2.46
N VAL A 442 1.29 -35.13 -3.51
CA VAL A 442 2.58 -34.72 -4.07
C VAL A 442 3.24 -33.62 -3.25
N LEU A 443 2.45 -32.74 -2.64
CA LEU A 443 2.93 -31.59 -1.87
C LEU A 443 3.08 -31.88 -0.37
N ALA A 444 2.58 -33.01 0.13
CA ALA A 444 2.50 -33.32 1.57
C ALA A 444 3.80 -33.16 2.35
N GLU A 445 4.98 -33.43 1.74
CA GLU A 445 6.27 -33.23 2.37
C GLU A 445 6.70 -31.75 2.45
N LEU A 446 6.11 -30.90 1.62
CA LEU A 446 6.51 -29.49 1.45
C LEU A 446 5.53 -28.54 2.15
N ASP A 447 4.27 -28.92 2.21
CA ASP A 447 3.21 -28.15 2.87
C ASP A 447 3.44 -28.13 4.39
N ARG A 448 3.21 -27.00 5.00
CA ARG A 448 3.40 -26.76 6.44
C ARG A 448 2.10 -26.69 7.22
N THR A 449 0.96 -26.76 6.54
CA THR A 449 -0.35 -26.71 7.18
C THR A 449 -0.54 -27.96 8.04
N PRO A 450 -0.75 -27.84 9.36
CA PRO A 450 -0.73 -29.01 10.24
C PRO A 450 -1.96 -29.90 10.11
N VAL A 451 -3.10 -29.37 9.64
CA VAL A 451 -4.37 -30.11 9.56
C VAL A 451 -4.98 -29.97 8.17
N LEU A 452 -5.23 -31.10 7.52
CA LEU A 452 -5.93 -31.16 6.24
C LEU A 452 -7.29 -31.85 6.45
N VAL A 453 -8.35 -31.24 5.93
CA VAL A 453 -9.71 -31.74 6.07
C VAL A 453 -10.32 -31.99 4.71
N PHE A 454 -10.72 -33.23 4.42
CA PHE A 454 -11.30 -33.63 3.14
C PHE A 454 -12.79 -33.97 3.29
N ASP A 455 -13.62 -33.28 2.51
CA ASP A 455 -15.06 -33.56 2.43
C ASP A 455 -15.42 -34.09 1.03
N GLU A 456 -16.16 -35.19 0.98
CA GLU A 456 -16.63 -35.83 -0.27
C GLU A 456 -15.51 -36.21 -1.27
N VAL A 457 -14.30 -36.50 -0.80
CA VAL A 457 -13.20 -36.95 -1.68
C VAL A 457 -13.50 -38.30 -2.36
N ASP A 458 -14.38 -39.08 -1.78
CA ASP A 458 -14.86 -40.40 -2.22
C ASP A 458 -16.17 -40.33 -3.04
N SER A 459 -16.63 -39.15 -3.44
CA SER A 459 -17.81 -38.97 -4.26
C SER A 459 -17.64 -39.58 -5.66
N GLY A 460 -18.57 -40.46 -6.05
CA GLY A 460 -18.59 -41.09 -7.38
C GLY A 460 -17.54 -42.17 -7.61
N ILE A 461 -16.91 -42.70 -6.55
CA ILE A 461 -15.97 -43.82 -6.63
C ILE A 461 -16.46 -45.01 -5.81
N SER A 462 -15.90 -46.21 -6.09
CA SER A 462 -16.21 -47.43 -5.37
C SER A 462 -15.09 -48.46 -5.56
N GLY A 463 -15.12 -49.54 -4.81
CA GLY A 463 -14.23 -50.67 -4.96
C GLY A 463 -12.76 -50.36 -4.79
N GLU A 464 -11.94 -50.77 -5.75
CA GLU A 464 -10.47 -50.62 -5.69
C GLU A 464 -10.01 -49.16 -5.63
N ILE A 465 -10.74 -48.24 -6.28
CA ILE A 465 -10.40 -46.81 -6.25
C ILE A 465 -10.57 -46.26 -4.83
N GLY A 466 -11.59 -46.67 -4.09
CA GLY A 466 -11.81 -46.31 -2.69
C GLY A 466 -10.63 -46.72 -1.78
N ASN A 467 -10.10 -47.95 -2.01
CA ASN A 467 -8.89 -48.42 -1.29
C ASN A 467 -7.69 -47.47 -1.55
N ARG A 468 -7.45 -47.13 -2.81
CA ARG A 468 -6.33 -46.25 -3.19
C ARG A 468 -6.48 -44.82 -2.64
N VAL A 469 -7.70 -44.27 -2.59
CA VAL A 469 -7.99 -43.00 -1.94
C VAL A 469 -7.67 -43.09 -0.45
N GLY A 470 -8.11 -44.17 0.23
CA GLY A 470 -7.79 -44.40 1.65
C GLY A 470 -6.29 -44.52 1.91
N GLU A 471 -5.55 -45.20 1.04
CA GLU A 471 -4.07 -45.29 1.10
C GLU A 471 -3.41 -43.92 0.92
N SER A 472 -3.87 -43.14 -0.07
CA SER A 472 -3.37 -41.78 -0.29
C SER A 472 -3.58 -40.88 0.94
N LEU A 473 -4.78 -40.91 1.55
CA LEU A 473 -5.07 -40.15 2.78
C LEU A 473 -4.20 -40.60 3.95
N ARG A 474 -3.95 -41.93 4.09
CA ARG A 474 -3.05 -42.49 5.10
C ARG A 474 -1.60 -41.99 4.86
N ASP A 475 -1.14 -42.01 3.63
CA ASP A 475 0.22 -41.53 3.29
C ASP A 475 0.40 -40.05 3.56
N ILE A 476 -0.57 -39.21 3.23
CA ILE A 476 -0.60 -37.79 3.63
C ILE A 476 -0.61 -37.67 5.15
N GLY A 477 -1.31 -38.55 5.85
CA GLY A 477 -1.38 -38.63 7.31
C GLY A 477 -0.05 -38.85 8.02
N LYS A 478 1.00 -39.27 7.32
CA LYS A 478 2.36 -39.37 7.86
C LYS A 478 2.99 -38.01 8.12
N PHE A 479 2.59 -37.00 7.34
CA PHE A 479 3.13 -35.64 7.40
C PHE A 479 2.16 -34.67 8.07
N HIS A 480 0.85 -34.88 7.90
CA HIS A 480 -0.24 -34.03 8.37
C HIS A 480 -1.20 -34.77 9.29
N GLN A 481 -1.99 -34.04 10.03
CA GLN A 481 -3.22 -34.58 10.60
C GLN A 481 -4.32 -34.48 9.53
N VAL A 482 -4.84 -35.61 9.11
CA VAL A 482 -5.86 -35.69 8.05
C VAL A 482 -7.22 -36.07 8.67
N LEU A 483 -8.25 -35.28 8.40
CA LEU A 483 -9.64 -35.57 8.73
C LEU A 483 -10.42 -35.74 7.44
N SER A 484 -11.02 -36.90 7.23
CA SER A 484 -11.85 -37.11 6.02
C SER A 484 -13.24 -37.63 6.35
N ILE A 485 -14.25 -36.91 5.82
CA ILE A 485 -15.62 -37.41 5.81
C ILE A 485 -15.73 -38.42 4.68
N THR A 486 -16.19 -39.63 5.01
CA THR A 486 -16.34 -40.72 4.04
C THR A 486 -17.62 -41.48 4.23
N HIS A 487 -18.16 -41.99 3.13
CA HIS A 487 -19.25 -42.96 3.12
C HIS A 487 -18.79 -44.36 2.65
N LEU A 488 -17.48 -44.47 2.28
CA LEU A 488 -16.89 -45.72 1.81
C LEU A 488 -16.13 -46.43 2.94
N GLN A 489 -16.49 -47.70 3.17
CA GLN A 489 -15.79 -48.57 4.12
C GLN A 489 -14.31 -48.76 3.75
N GLN A 490 -13.97 -48.75 2.44
CA GLN A 490 -12.59 -48.88 1.96
C GLN A 490 -11.70 -47.72 2.44
N VAL A 491 -12.25 -46.52 2.50
CA VAL A 491 -11.55 -45.34 3.00
C VAL A 491 -11.47 -45.37 4.53
N ALA A 492 -12.61 -45.69 5.19
CA ALA A 492 -12.69 -45.72 6.65
C ALA A 492 -11.78 -46.78 7.29
N CYS A 493 -11.62 -47.96 6.63
CA CYS A 493 -10.71 -49.01 7.11
C CYS A 493 -9.25 -48.58 7.15
N ARG A 494 -8.81 -47.65 6.28
CA ARG A 494 -7.41 -47.19 6.18
C ARG A 494 -7.05 -46.11 7.21
N SER A 495 -8.02 -45.64 8.01
CA SER A 495 -7.79 -44.61 9.02
C SER A 495 -7.13 -45.17 10.28
N ALA A 496 -6.25 -44.38 10.90
CA ALA A 496 -5.65 -44.66 12.22
C ALA A 496 -6.72 -44.54 13.32
N SER A 497 -7.57 -43.52 13.25
CA SER A 497 -8.69 -43.32 14.17
C SER A 497 -10.01 -43.15 13.41
N HIS A 498 -11.13 -43.51 14.05
CA HIS A 498 -12.43 -43.49 13.42
C HIS A 498 -13.47 -42.84 14.32
N LEU A 499 -14.08 -41.78 13.82
CA LEU A 499 -15.15 -41.02 14.47
C LEU A 499 -16.47 -41.33 13.82
N ALA A 500 -17.48 -41.73 14.61
CA ALA A 500 -18.84 -41.90 14.14
C ALA A 500 -19.73 -40.74 14.58
N VAL A 501 -20.54 -40.24 13.67
CA VAL A 501 -21.58 -39.24 13.92
C VAL A 501 -22.93 -39.92 13.92
N GLU A 502 -23.58 -39.92 15.09
CA GLU A 502 -24.85 -40.58 15.31
C GLU A 502 -25.94 -39.56 15.64
N LYS A 503 -27.18 -39.87 15.20
CA LYS A 503 -28.39 -39.14 15.60
C LYS A 503 -29.19 -39.92 16.60
N HIS A 504 -29.64 -39.24 17.62
CA HIS A 504 -30.62 -39.80 18.56
C HIS A 504 -31.65 -38.73 18.95
N GLU A 505 -32.79 -39.20 19.45
CA GLU A 505 -33.77 -38.29 20.06
C GLU A 505 -33.40 -38.05 21.51
N SER A 506 -33.33 -36.77 21.91
CA SER A 506 -33.18 -36.42 23.30
C SER A 506 -34.44 -36.75 24.12
N ALA A 507 -34.32 -36.74 25.44
CA ALA A 507 -35.46 -36.95 26.34
C ALA A 507 -36.61 -35.92 26.13
N GLU A 508 -36.31 -34.82 25.47
CA GLU A 508 -37.26 -33.76 25.12
C GLU A 508 -37.90 -33.93 23.71
N GLY A 509 -37.65 -35.05 23.04
CA GLY A 509 -38.19 -35.34 21.68
C GLY A 509 -37.51 -34.53 20.56
N ARG A 510 -36.30 -34.00 20.80
CA ARG A 510 -35.53 -33.24 19.80
C ARG A 510 -34.40 -34.11 19.23
N THR A 511 -34.14 -33.98 17.96
CA THR A 511 -32.97 -34.63 17.33
C THR A 511 -31.67 -33.97 17.80
N VAL A 512 -30.74 -34.79 18.28
CA VAL A 512 -29.39 -34.40 18.72
C VAL A 512 -28.36 -35.24 17.97
N SER A 513 -27.29 -34.63 17.54
CA SER A 513 -26.14 -35.35 16.95
C SER A 513 -25.00 -35.41 17.94
N THR A 514 -24.42 -36.59 18.10
CA THR A 514 -23.21 -36.85 18.89
C THR A 514 -22.10 -37.36 18.01
N VAL A 515 -20.86 -37.08 18.40
CA VAL A 515 -19.66 -37.59 17.72
C VAL A 515 -18.87 -38.41 18.72
N LYS A 516 -18.52 -39.62 18.33
CA LYS A 516 -17.85 -40.60 19.19
C LYS A 516 -16.59 -41.11 18.51
N LEU A 517 -15.47 -41.14 19.23
CA LEU A 517 -14.29 -41.89 18.82
C LEU A 517 -14.55 -43.39 19.07
N LEU A 518 -14.43 -44.18 18.03
CA LEU A 518 -14.75 -45.60 18.08
C LEU A 518 -13.57 -46.43 18.58
N SER A 519 -13.84 -47.35 19.52
CA SER A 519 -12.93 -48.42 19.86
C SER A 519 -12.81 -49.41 18.70
N TYR A 520 -11.80 -50.29 18.73
CA TYR A 520 -11.62 -51.31 17.68
C TYR A 520 -12.87 -52.17 17.45
N GLN A 521 -13.56 -52.56 18.49
CA GLN A 521 -14.81 -53.38 18.39
C GLN A 521 -15.95 -52.54 17.76
N GLU A 522 -16.07 -51.29 18.15
CA GLU A 522 -17.08 -50.38 17.59
C GLU A 522 -16.79 -50.06 16.11
N ARG A 523 -15.49 -49.96 15.73
CA ARG A 523 -15.10 -49.82 14.31
C ARG A 523 -15.58 -51.01 13.46
N ILE A 524 -15.42 -52.24 13.96
CA ILE A 524 -15.92 -53.44 13.25
C ILE A 524 -17.41 -53.29 12.99
N VAL A 525 -18.20 -52.92 14.01
CA VAL A 525 -19.66 -52.76 13.90
C VAL A 525 -20.03 -51.65 12.89
N GLU A 526 -19.31 -50.50 12.96
CA GLU A 526 -19.57 -49.37 12.05
C GLU A 526 -19.21 -49.74 10.59
N ILE A 527 -18.07 -50.38 10.38
CA ILE A 527 -17.68 -50.87 9.04
C ILE A 527 -18.69 -51.91 8.53
N ALA A 528 -19.17 -52.84 9.38
CA ALA A 528 -20.23 -53.81 9.03
C ALA A 528 -21.53 -53.07 8.64
N ARG A 529 -21.90 -52.00 9.35
CA ARG A 529 -23.04 -51.15 9.01
C ARG A 529 -22.85 -50.51 7.60
N MET A 530 -21.66 -50.04 7.30
CA MET A 530 -21.31 -49.46 5.98
C MET A 530 -21.32 -50.53 4.88
N LEU A 531 -21.06 -51.79 5.19
CA LEU A 531 -21.20 -52.94 4.28
C LEU A 531 -22.66 -53.37 4.05
N GLY A 532 -23.60 -52.79 4.80
CA GLY A 532 -25.04 -52.97 4.61
C GLY A 532 -25.80 -53.51 5.83
N ASP A 533 -25.16 -54.28 6.73
CA ASP A 533 -25.83 -54.78 7.94
C ASP A 533 -24.84 -54.95 9.13
N ALA A 534 -25.02 -54.11 10.13
CA ALA A 534 -24.23 -54.13 11.37
C ALA A 534 -24.38 -55.42 12.20
N LYS A 535 -25.45 -56.17 11.99
CA LYS A 535 -25.78 -57.39 12.76
C LYS A 535 -25.46 -58.66 12.01
N SER A 536 -25.19 -58.61 10.71
CA SER A 536 -24.87 -59.78 9.91
C SER A 536 -23.51 -60.37 10.29
N PRO A 537 -23.43 -61.67 10.64
CA PRO A 537 -22.13 -62.30 10.94
C PRO A 537 -21.14 -62.21 9.77
N THR A 538 -21.64 -62.28 8.53
CA THR A 538 -20.83 -62.17 7.32
C THR A 538 -20.26 -60.74 7.16
N SER A 539 -21.05 -59.69 7.40
CA SER A 539 -20.58 -58.30 7.34
C SER A 539 -19.57 -58.01 8.44
N ILE A 540 -19.78 -58.55 9.64
CA ILE A 540 -18.84 -58.42 10.77
C ILE A 540 -17.51 -59.14 10.48
N ALA A 541 -17.57 -60.38 9.94
CA ALA A 541 -16.36 -61.11 9.56
C ALA A 541 -15.55 -60.37 8.48
N HIS A 542 -16.24 -59.89 7.44
CA HIS A 542 -15.58 -59.10 6.38
C HIS A 542 -15.06 -57.75 6.86
N ALA A 543 -15.77 -57.05 7.74
CA ALA A 543 -15.29 -55.81 8.36
C ALA A 543 -14.01 -56.05 9.17
N LYS A 544 -13.94 -57.18 9.88
CA LYS A 544 -12.73 -57.55 10.64
C LYS A 544 -11.55 -57.84 9.72
N GLU A 545 -11.77 -58.61 8.63
CA GLU A 545 -10.76 -58.91 7.62
C GLU A 545 -10.19 -57.62 6.99
N LEU A 546 -11.03 -56.65 6.57
CA LEU A 546 -10.63 -55.38 6.02
C LEU A 546 -9.77 -54.53 7.00
N LEU A 547 -10.08 -54.55 8.28
CA LEU A 547 -9.30 -53.84 9.30
C LEU A 547 -7.97 -54.54 9.59
N GLU A 548 -7.91 -55.87 9.59
CA GLU A 548 -6.69 -56.67 9.81
C GLU A 548 -5.71 -56.56 8.64
N GLU A 549 -6.20 -56.56 7.38
CA GLU A 549 -5.37 -56.31 6.18
C GLU A 549 -4.66 -54.95 6.25
N THR A 550 -5.29 -53.97 6.85
CA THR A 550 -4.74 -52.65 6.99
C THR A 550 -3.59 -52.59 8.00
N HIS A 551 -3.74 -53.32 9.13
CA HIS A 551 -2.70 -53.43 10.16
C HIS A 551 -1.53 -54.33 9.75
N ALA A 552 -1.74 -55.30 8.86
CA ALA A 552 -0.66 -56.16 8.34
C ALA A 552 0.23 -55.43 7.30
N SER A 553 -0.22 -54.26 6.79
CA SER A 553 0.49 -53.42 5.82
C SER A 553 1.32 -52.32 6.46
N GLU A 554 1.32 -52.22 7.78
CA GLU A 554 2.19 -51.39 8.61
C GLU A 554 3.47 -52.15 8.98
#